data_851c8a17862795fa1af0e11779983c8a
#
_entry.id   851c8a17862795fa1af0e11779983c8a
#
_cell.length_a   1.000
_cell.length_b   1.000
_cell.length_c   1.000
_cell.angle_alpha   90.00
_cell.angle_beta   90.00
_cell.angle_gamma   90.00
#
_symmetry.space_group_name_H-M   'P 1'
#
loop_
_entity.id
_entity.type
_entity.pdbx_description
1 polymer ?
#
loop_
_entity_poly.entity_id
_entity_poly.type
_entity_poly.pdbx_seq_one_letter_code
_entity_poly.pdbx_strand_id
1 'polypeptide(L)'
;MSANLFDEALGRLHAGDAAEARQLFARAAAAGDRRAEVVHTNFLAAGVGGPRDWPGVLERVRTLAAGGGRWAVEIAAIEAMDLTEEGEPQSLPAPEPVSEQPHVIRFPALFTAAECTYLRNAAAPLLTPSVVVDPVSGKQRPDPQRTSHAAGFNVMLEYPATHALNRRIAAASGTAPEQGEPLQVLRYDVGGEYRVHCDAIPGFRNQRILTMLVWLNEGFEGGKTYFPATKLALSGAPGDAILFRNTGADGRQDPASAHAGLPVRGGEKWLASRWIRERPFDYSDPR
;
A
#
# COMPACT_ATOMS: atom_id res chain seq x y z
N MET A 1 7.61 32.71 5.68
CA MET A 1 8.81 32.01 5.17
C MET A 1 8.63 30.48 5.10
N SER A 2 8.02 29.81 6.10
CA SER A 2 7.84 28.34 6.08
C SER A 2 6.91 27.81 4.98
N ALA A 3 5.80 28.49 4.67
CA ALA A 3 4.87 28.09 3.62
C ALA A 3 5.52 28.06 2.22
N ASN A 4 6.45 28.97 1.96
CA ASN A 4 7.19 28.99 0.70
C ASN A 4 8.14 27.77 0.55
N LEU A 5 8.80 27.36 1.65
CA LEU A 5 9.70 26.19 1.62
C LEU A 5 8.95 24.88 1.36
N PHE A 6 7.74 24.73 1.92
CA PHE A 6 6.92 23.54 1.67
C PHE A 6 6.50 23.42 0.20
N ASP A 7 6.02 24.51 -0.39
CA ASP A 7 5.60 24.54 -1.79
C ASP A 7 6.79 24.36 -2.75
N GLU A 8 7.96 24.91 -2.41
CA GLU A 8 9.20 24.70 -3.14
C GLU A 8 9.61 23.20 -3.10
N ALA A 9 9.53 22.57 -1.91
CA ALA A 9 9.79 21.15 -1.74
C ALA A 9 8.86 20.28 -2.61
N LEU A 10 7.56 20.60 -2.67
CA LEU A 10 6.62 19.93 -3.56
C LEU A 10 7.01 20.09 -5.03
N GLY A 11 7.42 21.29 -5.44
CA GLY A 11 7.91 21.55 -6.79
C GLY A 11 9.14 20.69 -7.16
N ARG A 12 10.10 20.57 -6.24
CA ARG A 12 11.27 19.69 -6.44
C ARG A 12 10.89 18.22 -6.53
N LEU A 13 9.97 17.75 -5.64
CA LEU A 13 9.48 16.38 -5.68
C LEU A 13 8.80 16.05 -7.02
N HIS A 14 7.94 16.94 -7.52
CA HIS A 14 7.30 16.77 -8.82
C HIS A 14 8.30 16.82 -10.01
N ALA A 15 9.41 17.53 -9.84
CA ALA A 15 10.50 17.55 -10.83
C ALA A 15 11.42 16.31 -10.75
N GLY A 16 11.14 15.35 -9.85
CA GLY A 16 11.95 14.14 -9.64
C GLY A 16 13.18 14.36 -8.75
N ASP A 17 13.37 15.56 -8.19
CA ASP A 17 14.49 15.86 -7.29
C ASP A 17 14.08 15.60 -5.83
N ALA A 18 13.95 14.31 -5.49
CA ALA A 18 13.54 13.89 -4.16
C ALA A 18 14.59 14.25 -3.08
N ALA A 19 15.87 14.34 -3.42
CA ALA A 19 16.93 14.67 -2.48
C ALA A 19 16.81 16.13 -2.00
N GLU A 20 16.66 17.06 -2.92
CA GLU A 20 16.45 18.47 -2.60
C GLU A 20 15.09 18.68 -1.90
N ALA A 21 14.03 17.98 -2.36
CA ALA A 21 12.73 18.02 -1.71
C ALA A 21 12.82 17.63 -0.23
N ARG A 22 13.55 16.56 0.11
CA ARG A 22 13.76 16.11 1.49
C ARG A 22 14.44 17.18 2.35
N GLN A 23 15.47 17.86 1.82
CA GLN A 23 16.17 18.92 2.53
C GLN A 23 15.26 20.14 2.77
N LEU A 24 14.45 20.52 1.79
CA LEU A 24 13.49 21.61 1.90
C LEU A 24 12.38 21.29 2.92
N PHE A 25 11.86 20.05 2.91
CA PHE A 25 10.91 19.61 3.95
C PHE A 25 11.54 19.61 5.33
N ALA A 26 12.80 19.22 5.49
CA ALA A 26 13.53 19.29 6.75
C ALA A 26 13.61 20.73 7.27
N ARG A 27 13.98 21.67 6.39
CA ARG A 27 14.08 23.11 6.72
C ARG A 27 12.72 23.73 7.07
N ALA A 28 11.67 23.38 6.32
CA ALA A 28 10.32 23.84 6.60
C ALA A 28 9.81 23.30 7.95
N ALA A 29 10.07 22.02 8.25
CA ALA A 29 9.73 21.41 9.54
C ALA A 29 10.47 22.10 10.71
N ALA A 30 11.78 22.36 10.56
CA ALA A 30 12.56 23.09 11.54
C ALA A 30 12.05 24.53 11.76
N ALA A 31 11.42 25.13 10.75
CA ALA A 31 10.75 26.44 10.83
C ALA A 31 9.31 26.37 11.39
N GLY A 32 8.85 25.19 11.85
CA GLY A 32 7.55 24.98 12.49
C GLY A 32 6.39 24.64 11.54
N ASP A 33 6.64 24.32 10.27
CA ASP A 33 5.58 23.84 9.36
C ASP A 33 5.23 22.38 9.68
N ARG A 34 4.04 22.17 10.31
CA ARG A 34 3.56 20.83 10.68
C ARG A 34 3.33 19.90 9.51
N ARG A 35 3.00 20.41 8.33
CA ARG A 35 2.84 19.57 7.11
C ARG A 35 4.19 19.04 6.68
N ALA A 36 5.21 19.91 6.69
CA ALA A 36 6.59 19.52 6.39
C ALA A 36 7.15 18.54 7.42
N GLU A 37 6.79 18.68 8.69
CA GLU A 37 7.17 17.75 9.75
C GLU A 37 6.66 16.33 9.45
N VAL A 38 5.38 16.19 9.04
CA VAL A 38 4.80 14.91 8.63
C VAL A 38 5.56 14.32 7.44
N VAL A 39 5.69 15.10 6.35
CA VAL A 39 6.31 14.61 5.11
C VAL A 39 7.78 14.25 5.32
N HIS A 40 8.53 15.07 6.05
CA HIS A 40 9.93 14.80 6.36
C HIS A 40 10.07 13.50 7.16
N THR A 41 9.20 13.27 8.16
CA THR A 41 9.20 12.04 8.94
C THR A 41 8.91 10.81 8.06
N ASN A 42 7.94 10.91 7.15
CA ASN A 42 7.62 9.84 6.19
C ASN A 42 8.81 9.57 5.25
N PHE A 43 9.49 10.61 4.76
CA PHE A 43 10.67 10.47 3.89
C PHE A 43 11.85 9.82 4.59
N LEU A 44 12.04 10.11 5.88
CA LEU A 44 13.05 9.44 6.71
C LEU A 44 12.75 7.95 6.86
N ALA A 45 11.48 7.60 7.11
CA ALA A 45 11.03 6.22 7.27
C ALA A 45 11.19 5.42 5.97
N ALA A 46 10.81 6.01 4.82
CA ALA A 46 10.78 5.35 3.53
C ALA A 46 12.11 5.43 2.75
N GLY A 47 13.05 6.28 3.18
CA GLY A 47 14.30 6.50 2.43
C GLY A 47 14.12 7.34 1.16
N VAL A 48 13.06 8.14 1.08
CA VAL A 48 12.83 9.00 -0.07
C VAL A 48 13.86 10.15 -0.06
N GLY A 49 14.56 10.32 -1.15
CA GLY A 49 15.57 11.36 -1.31
C GLY A 49 16.84 11.20 -0.48
N GLY A 50 17.09 10.00 0.08
CA GLY A 50 18.29 9.68 0.86
C GLY A 50 18.13 8.39 1.67
N PRO A 51 19.13 8.02 2.47
CA PRO A 51 19.06 6.80 3.25
C PRO A 51 17.89 6.83 4.26
N ARG A 52 17.34 5.66 4.56
CA ARG A 52 16.39 5.48 5.66
C ARG A 52 17.08 5.78 6.98
N ASP A 53 16.32 6.32 7.91
CA ASP A 53 16.76 6.58 9.30
C ASP A 53 15.66 6.14 10.26
N TRP A 54 15.47 4.84 10.38
CA TRP A 54 14.41 4.30 11.23
C TRP A 54 14.58 4.60 12.72
N PRO A 55 15.78 4.48 13.33
CA PRO A 55 16.00 4.88 14.73
C PRO A 55 15.64 6.36 14.96
N GLY A 56 16.09 7.27 14.07
CA GLY A 56 15.75 8.70 14.15
C GLY A 56 14.26 8.95 13.97
N VAL A 57 13.57 8.17 13.12
CA VAL A 57 12.10 8.22 12.98
C VAL A 57 11.41 7.84 14.29
N LEU A 58 11.84 6.77 14.97
CA LEU A 58 11.24 6.33 16.24
C LEU A 58 11.37 7.40 17.33
N GLU A 59 12.57 7.97 17.49
CA GLU A 59 12.82 9.07 18.46
C GLU A 59 11.92 10.27 18.15
N ARG A 60 11.84 10.65 16.87
CA ARG A 60 10.99 11.76 16.41
C ARG A 60 9.52 11.50 16.66
N VAL A 61 9.01 10.32 16.30
CA VAL A 61 7.60 9.95 16.49
C VAL A 61 7.25 9.92 17.98
N ARG A 62 8.13 9.42 18.86
CA ARG A 62 7.95 9.46 20.32
C ARG A 62 7.85 10.89 20.85
N THR A 63 8.72 11.78 20.37
CA THR A 63 8.69 13.20 20.74
C THR A 63 7.37 13.85 20.32
N LEU A 64 6.95 13.61 19.07
CA LEU A 64 5.70 14.17 18.54
C LEU A 64 4.46 13.58 19.21
N ALA A 65 4.51 12.31 19.63
CA ALA A 65 3.44 11.62 20.33
C ALA A 65 3.11 12.22 21.70
N ALA A 66 4.04 12.91 22.35
CA ALA A 66 3.80 13.62 23.60
C ALA A 66 2.68 14.68 23.47
N GLY A 67 2.46 15.21 22.26
CA GLY A 67 1.35 16.11 21.93
C GLY A 67 0.02 15.40 21.66
N GLY A 68 -0.05 14.07 21.72
CA GLY A 68 -1.24 13.28 21.41
C GLY A 68 -1.53 13.18 19.91
N GLY A 69 -2.81 12.92 19.57
CA GLY A 69 -3.31 12.90 18.19
C GLY A 69 -2.71 11.78 17.34
N ARG A 70 -2.47 12.06 16.05
CA ARG A 70 -2.01 11.08 15.07
C ARG A 70 -0.70 10.39 15.50
N TRP A 71 0.26 11.13 16.02
CA TRP A 71 1.57 10.58 16.38
C TRP A 71 1.51 9.61 17.56
N ALA A 72 0.57 9.79 18.50
CA ALA A 72 0.33 8.81 19.56
C ALA A 72 -0.22 7.49 18.98
N VAL A 73 -1.05 7.55 17.95
CA VAL A 73 -1.53 6.37 17.23
C VAL A 73 -0.38 5.69 16.47
N GLU A 74 0.48 6.48 15.82
CA GLU A 74 1.64 5.95 15.08
C GLU A 74 2.60 5.18 15.99
N ILE A 75 3.03 5.80 17.11
CA ILE A 75 3.98 5.12 17.99
C ILE A 75 3.38 3.87 18.62
N ALA A 76 2.11 3.93 19.04
CA ALA A 76 1.42 2.76 19.57
C ALA A 76 1.32 1.61 18.55
N ALA A 77 1.06 1.94 17.28
CA ALA A 77 1.03 0.95 16.21
C ALA A 77 2.40 0.33 15.97
N ILE A 78 3.47 1.16 15.90
CA ILE A 78 4.84 0.67 15.67
C ILE A 78 5.31 -0.21 16.84
N GLU A 79 5.08 0.21 18.08
CA GLU A 79 5.51 -0.53 19.28
C GLU A 79 4.75 -1.85 19.48
N ALA A 80 3.59 -2.01 18.86
CA ALA A 80 2.85 -3.27 18.81
C ALA A 80 3.31 -4.21 17.68
N MET A 81 4.16 -3.75 16.75
CA MET A 81 4.70 -4.55 15.66
C MET A 81 5.94 -5.32 16.10
N ASP A 82 6.11 -6.53 15.56
CA ASP A 82 7.33 -7.34 15.73
C ASP A 82 8.41 -6.88 14.72
N LEU A 83 9.17 -5.84 15.09
CA LEU A 83 10.16 -5.20 14.23
C LEU A 83 11.57 -5.24 14.84
N THR A 84 12.59 -5.28 13.98
CA THR A 84 13.99 -5.05 14.37
C THR A 84 14.23 -3.57 14.71
N GLU A 85 15.44 -3.26 15.19
CA GLU A 85 15.87 -1.87 15.44
C GLU A 85 15.86 -1.01 14.17
N GLU A 86 16.02 -1.63 12.99
CA GLU A 86 15.97 -0.98 11.68
C GLU A 86 14.55 -0.94 11.08
N GLY A 87 13.54 -1.45 11.83
CA GLY A 87 12.13 -1.49 11.44
C GLY A 87 11.82 -2.55 10.38
N GLU A 88 12.64 -3.60 10.24
CA GLU A 88 12.32 -4.77 9.43
C GLU A 88 11.43 -5.74 10.24
N PRO A 89 10.53 -6.51 9.59
CA PRO A 89 9.78 -7.54 10.29
C PRO A 89 10.75 -8.61 10.84
N GLN A 90 10.63 -8.94 12.15
CA GLN A 90 11.46 -9.99 12.77
C GLN A 90 11.00 -11.38 12.34
N SER A 91 9.72 -11.55 12.10
CA SER A 91 9.13 -12.82 11.70
C SER A 91 8.11 -12.64 10.57
N LEU A 92 7.95 -13.71 9.79
CA LEU A 92 6.91 -13.81 8.75
C LEU A 92 6.17 -15.13 8.94
N PRO A 93 4.85 -15.17 8.65
CA PRO A 93 4.12 -16.42 8.61
C PRO A 93 4.66 -17.32 7.50
N ALA A 94 4.61 -18.64 7.72
CA ALA A 94 4.98 -19.60 6.68
C ALA A 94 4.04 -19.45 5.46
N PRO A 95 4.59 -19.40 4.23
CA PRO A 95 3.78 -19.36 3.03
C PRO A 95 3.08 -20.70 2.79
N GLU A 96 1.78 -20.64 2.45
CA GLU A 96 0.97 -21.79 2.10
C GLU A 96 0.64 -21.75 0.59
N PRO A 97 1.16 -22.68 -0.24
CA PRO A 97 0.77 -22.77 -1.64
C PRO A 97 -0.72 -23.05 -1.79
N VAL A 98 -1.43 -22.28 -2.58
CA VAL A 98 -2.87 -22.42 -2.83
C VAL A 98 -3.15 -22.94 -4.25
N SER A 99 -2.40 -22.42 -5.23
CA SER A 99 -2.55 -22.79 -6.64
C SER A 99 -1.23 -22.58 -7.38
N GLU A 100 -0.95 -23.45 -8.34
CA GLU A 100 0.19 -23.28 -9.23
C GLU A 100 -0.13 -22.43 -10.47
N GLN A 101 -1.42 -22.44 -10.88
CA GLN A 101 -1.87 -21.63 -12.02
C GLN A 101 -3.33 -21.16 -11.81
N PRO A 102 -3.57 -19.86 -11.58
CA PRO A 102 -2.52 -18.83 -11.36
C PRO A 102 -1.68 -19.20 -10.14
N HIS A 103 -0.42 -18.74 -10.13
CA HIS A 103 0.43 -18.97 -8.96
C HIS A 103 -0.06 -18.11 -7.79
N VAL A 104 -0.63 -18.75 -6.77
CA VAL A 104 -1.18 -18.10 -5.58
C VAL A 104 -0.60 -18.73 -4.32
N ILE A 105 -0.10 -17.87 -3.44
CA ILE A 105 0.40 -18.22 -2.10
C ILE A 105 -0.45 -17.48 -1.08
N ARG A 106 -0.82 -18.16 0.01
CA ARG A 106 -1.46 -17.54 1.19
C ARG A 106 -0.42 -17.32 2.28
N PHE A 107 -0.57 -16.25 3.02
CA PHE A 107 0.14 -15.94 4.25
C PHE A 107 -0.88 -15.76 5.36
N PRO A 108 -1.09 -16.77 6.24
CA PRO A 108 -1.98 -16.65 7.39
C PRO A 108 -1.49 -15.56 8.34
N ALA A 109 -2.36 -14.67 8.79
CA ALA A 109 -2.06 -13.61 9.74
C ALA A 109 -0.77 -12.81 9.39
N LEU A 110 -0.61 -12.43 8.10
CA LEU A 110 0.49 -11.53 7.69
C LEU A 110 0.44 -10.20 8.46
N PHE A 111 -0.79 -9.73 8.75
CA PHE A 111 -1.03 -8.60 9.64
C PHE A 111 -1.80 -9.07 10.88
N THR A 112 -1.58 -8.42 12.01
CA THR A 112 -2.38 -8.62 13.20
C THR A 112 -3.74 -7.91 13.08
N ALA A 113 -4.71 -8.27 13.91
CA ALA A 113 -6.01 -7.59 13.96
C ALA A 113 -5.87 -6.10 14.33
N ALA A 114 -4.88 -5.75 15.17
CA ALA A 114 -4.59 -4.37 15.55
C ALA A 114 -4.06 -3.56 14.35
N GLU A 115 -3.15 -4.15 13.56
CA GLU A 115 -2.61 -3.54 12.32
C GLU A 115 -3.70 -3.36 11.25
N CYS A 116 -4.60 -4.33 11.10
CA CYS A 116 -5.77 -4.21 10.23
C CYS A 116 -6.67 -3.04 10.66
N THR A 117 -6.91 -2.90 11.96
CA THR A 117 -7.70 -1.80 12.53
C THR A 117 -7.01 -0.46 12.32
N TYR A 118 -5.68 -0.39 12.53
CA TYR A 118 -4.87 0.79 12.26
C TYR A 118 -5.03 1.24 10.80
N LEU A 119 -4.84 0.34 9.83
CA LEU A 119 -4.96 0.68 8.40
C LEU A 119 -6.37 1.16 8.02
N ARG A 120 -7.42 0.49 8.51
CA ARG A 120 -8.80 0.92 8.27
C ARG A 120 -9.06 2.32 8.80
N ASN A 121 -8.64 2.60 10.05
CA ASN A 121 -8.81 3.92 10.67
C ASN A 121 -8.01 5.01 9.95
N ALA A 122 -6.79 4.68 9.48
CA ALA A 122 -5.97 5.59 8.68
C ALA A 122 -6.60 5.90 7.32
N ALA A 123 -7.23 4.91 6.69
CA ALA A 123 -7.84 5.03 5.37
C ALA A 123 -9.21 5.69 5.39
N ALA A 124 -10.02 5.49 6.43
CA ALA A 124 -11.42 5.92 6.48
C ALA A 124 -11.64 7.41 6.09
N PRO A 125 -10.88 8.39 6.61
CA PRO A 125 -11.04 9.79 6.24
C PRO A 125 -10.54 10.13 4.82
N LEU A 126 -9.83 9.22 4.16
CA LEU A 126 -9.20 9.42 2.85
C LEU A 126 -9.96 8.73 1.71
N LEU A 127 -11.01 7.98 2.04
CA LEU A 127 -11.75 7.20 1.05
C LEU A 127 -12.43 8.09 0.01
N THR A 128 -12.17 7.79 -1.25
CA THR A 128 -12.84 8.38 -2.42
C THR A 128 -13.34 7.28 -3.35
N PRO A 129 -14.33 7.52 -4.21
CA PRO A 129 -14.73 6.53 -5.23
C PRO A 129 -13.51 6.04 -6.02
N SER A 130 -13.38 4.73 -6.17
CA SER A 130 -12.26 4.13 -6.88
C SER A 130 -12.22 4.54 -8.34
N VAL A 131 -11.01 4.69 -8.86
CA VAL A 131 -10.75 4.97 -10.27
C VAL A 131 -9.93 3.83 -10.87
N VAL A 132 -10.01 3.67 -12.18
CA VAL A 132 -9.15 2.79 -12.96
C VAL A 132 -8.23 3.61 -13.86
N VAL A 133 -7.07 3.04 -14.19
CA VAL A 133 -6.17 3.64 -15.17
C VAL A 133 -6.64 3.24 -16.57
N ASP A 134 -6.96 4.23 -17.38
CA ASP A 134 -7.26 4.01 -18.79
C ASP A 134 -5.99 3.57 -19.53
N PRO A 135 -5.98 2.38 -20.15
CA PRO A 135 -4.75 1.80 -20.72
C PRO A 135 -4.22 2.57 -21.92
N VAL A 136 -5.08 3.38 -22.59
CA VAL A 136 -4.67 4.15 -23.77
C VAL A 136 -4.11 5.51 -23.37
N SER A 137 -4.82 6.23 -22.53
CA SER A 137 -4.44 7.59 -22.13
C SER A 137 -3.55 7.64 -20.87
N GLY A 138 -3.49 6.58 -20.08
CA GLY A 138 -2.82 6.54 -18.77
C GLY A 138 -3.53 7.37 -17.68
N LYS A 139 -4.68 7.98 -17.99
CA LYS A 139 -5.43 8.82 -17.04
C LYS A 139 -6.32 7.99 -16.14
N GLN A 140 -6.46 8.43 -14.91
CA GLN A 140 -7.43 7.87 -13.98
C GLN A 140 -8.85 8.34 -14.35
N ARG A 141 -9.80 7.41 -14.32
CA ARG A 141 -11.22 7.70 -14.54
C ARG A 141 -12.09 6.79 -13.67
N PRO A 142 -13.28 7.24 -13.25
CA PRO A 142 -14.30 6.35 -12.69
C PRO A 142 -14.64 5.25 -13.70
N ASP A 143 -14.86 4.03 -13.21
CA ASP A 143 -15.24 2.90 -14.04
C ASP A 143 -16.30 2.06 -13.33
N PRO A 144 -17.45 1.79 -14.00
CA PRO A 144 -18.51 0.97 -13.42
C PRO A 144 -18.09 -0.49 -13.18
N GLN A 145 -16.93 -0.90 -13.68
CA GLN A 145 -16.37 -2.22 -13.37
C GLN A 145 -15.77 -2.30 -11.96
N ARG A 146 -15.50 -1.16 -11.29
CA ARG A 146 -14.94 -1.09 -9.94
C ARG A 146 -15.77 -0.15 -9.06
N THR A 147 -16.68 -0.73 -8.29
CA THR A 147 -17.63 0.01 -7.45
C THR A 147 -17.22 0.00 -5.97
N SER A 148 -15.97 0.32 -5.68
CA SER A 148 -15.41 0.45 -4.33
C SER A 148 -15.04 1.89 -4.03
N HIS A 149 -14.73 2.17 -2.75
CA HIS A 149 -13.99 3.35 -2.34
C HIS A 149 -12.54 2.96 -2.06
N ALA A 150 -11.60 3.85 -2.35
CA ALA A 150 -10.17 3.62 -2.16
C ALA A 150 -9.51 4.80 -1.44
N ALA A 151 -8.55 4.47 -0.58
CA ALA A 151 -7.57 5.39 -0.02
C ALA A 151 -6.18 4.93 -0.42
N GLY A 152 -5.38 5.78 -1.06
CA GLY A 152 -4.00 5.49 -1.46
C GLY A 152 -3.00 6.17 -0.52
N PHE A 153 -2.00 5.41 -0.08
CA PHE A 153 -0.93 5.89 0.78
C PHE A 153 0.33 6.15 -0.05
N ASN A 154 0.37 7.31 -0.72
CA ASN A 154 1.58 7.76 -1.40
C ASN A 154 2.62 8.26 -0.38
N VAL A 155 3.83 8.62 -0.81
CA VAL A 155 4.95 9.05 0.05
C VAL A 155 4.60 10.21 1.02
N MET A 156 3.60 11.02 0.69
CA MET A 156 3.13 12.11 1.57
C MET A 156 2.22 11.60 2.69
N LEU A 157 1.53 10.48 2.48
CA LEU A 157 0.52 9.90 3.36
C LEU A 157 0.93 8.54 3.95
N GLU A 158 2.06 7.98 3.51
CA GLU A 158 2.64 6.75 4.02
C GLU A 158 3.38 7.01 5.33
N TYR A 159 2.64 7.07 6.43
CA TYR A 159 3.20 7.25 7.76
C TYR A 159 4.09 6.06 8.18
N PRO A 160 5.00 6.24 9.16
CA PRO A 160 5.97 5.21 9.53
C PRO A 160 5.38 3.83 9.83
N ALA A 161 4.25 3.73 10.53
CA ALA A 161 3.58 2.45 10.78
C ALA A 161 3.06 1.80 9.48
N THR A 162 2.49 2.59 8.57
CA THR A 162 2.07 2.08 7.23
C THR A 162 3.29 1.62 6.43
N HIS A 163 4.42 2.36 6.50
CA HIS A 163 5.66 1.97 5.84
C HIS A 163 6.23 0.65 6.38
N ALA A 164 6.18 0.43 7.70
CA ALA A 164 6.58 -0.86 8.30
C ALA A 164 5.74 -2.04 7.77
N LEU A 165 4.41 -1.84 7.58
CA LEU A 165 3.56 -2.86 6.96
C LEU A 165 3.91 -3.10 5.49
N ASN A 166 4.27 -2.04 4.74
CA ASN A 166 4.75 -2.16 3.37
C ASN A 166 6.08 -2.94 3.28
N ARG A 167 6.97 -2.77 4.25
CA ARG A 167 8.21 -3.56 4.34
C ARG A 167 7.92 -5.04 4.64
N ARG A 168 6.92 -5.34 5.48
CA ARG A 168 6.47 -6.71 5.73
C ARG A 168 5.88 -7.35 4.46
N ILE A 169 5.09 -6.63 3.67
CA ILE A 169 4.62 -7.08 2.36
C ILE A 169 5.81 -7.39 1.45
N ALA A 170 6.81 -6.50 1.38
CA ALA A 170 7.99 -6.69 0.56
C ALA A 170 8.79 -7.94 0.99
N ALA A 171 9.02 -8.10 2.29
CA ALA A 171 9.71 -9.28 2.84
C ALA A 171 8.94 -10.58 2.54
N ALA A 172 7.61 -10.60 2.69
CA ALA A 172 6.78 -11.76 2.39
C ALA A 172 6.75 -12.10 0.89
N SER A 173 6.82 -11.11 0.01
CA SER A 173 6.84 -11.29 -1.44
C SER A 173 8.24 -11.53 -2.02
N GLY A 174 9.30 -11.41 -1.21
CA GLY A 174 10.69 -11.51 -1.67
C GLY A 174 11.12 -10.35 -2.58
N THR A 175 10.57 -9.15 -2.36
CA THR A 175 10.82 -7.96 -3.18
C THR A 175 11.35 -6.80 -2.32
N ALA A 176 11.84 -5.74 -2.96
CA ALA A 176 12.19 -4.52 -2.26
C ALA A 176 10.95 -3.64 -2.00
N PRO A 177 10.88 -2.92 -0.85
CA PRO A 177 9.76 -2.02 -0.56
C PRO A 177 9.49 -0.99 -1.66
N GLU A 178 10.54 -0.52 -2.33
CA GLU A 178 10.50 0.46 -3.41
C GLU A 178 9.85 -0.07 -4.71
N GLN A 179 9.73 -1.40 -4.86
CA GLN A 179 9.02 -2.01 -5.99
C GLN A 179 7.50 -1.90 -5.85
N GLY A 180 7.00 -1.67 -4.64
CA GLY A 180 5.57 -1.55 -4.39
C GLY A 180 5.01 -0.19 -4.83
N GLU A 181 3.88 -0.22 -5.55
CA GLU A 181 3.05 0.98 -5.72
C GLU A 181 2.50 1.44 -4.36
N PRO A 182 1.98 2.67 -4.25
CA PRO A 182 1.30 3.10 -3.03
C PRO A 182 0.27 2.08 -2.55
N LEU A 183 0.36 1.69 -1.27
CA LEU A 183 -0.63 0.79 -0.67
C LEU A 183 -2.01 1.40 -0.80
N GLN A 184 -2.97 0.63 -1.30
CA GLN A 184 -4.37 1.02 -1.34
C GLN A 184 -5.16 0.27 -0.28
N VAL A 185 -6.01 0.97 0.45
CA VAL A 185 -7.06 0.37 1.27
C VAL A 185 -8.39 0.60 0.58
N LEU A 186 -9.11 -0.48 0.36
CA LEU A 186 -10.36 -0.55 -0.39
C LEU A 186 -11.51 -0.86 0.55
N ARG A 187 -12.63 -0.16 0.40
CA ARG A 187 -13.89 -0.49 1.04
C ARG A 187 -14.94 -0.80 -0.01
N TYR A 188 -15.61 -1.93 0.16
CA TYR A 188 -16.74 -2.38 -0.64
C TYR A 188 -17.98 -2.42 0.24
N ASP A 189 -18.97 -1.61 -0.09
CA ASP A 189 -20.30 -1.64 0.52
C ASP A 189 -21.14 -2.76 -0.13
N VAL A 190 -22.35 -3.03 0.36
CA VAL A 190 -23.26 -4.02 -0.24
C VAL A 190 -23.48 -3.72 -1.72
N GLY A 191 -23.30 -4.72 -2.57
CA GLY A 191 -23.33 -4.61 -4.03
C GLY A 191 -21.98 -4.18 -4.64
N GLY A 192 -21.01 -3.78 -3.81
CA GLY A 192 -19.67 -3.39 -4.27
C GLY A 192 -18.91 -4.59 -4.85
N GLU A 193 -18.32 -4.39 -6.03
CA GLU A 193 -17.56 -5.41 -6.76
C GLU A 193 -16.38 -4.81 -7.52
N TYR A 194 -15.46 -5.66 -7.95
CA TYR A 194 -14.52 -5.36 -9.02
C TYR A 194 -14.58 -6.49 -10.04
N ARG A 195 -15.09 -6.20 -11.24
CA ARG A 195 -15.28 -7.21 -12.28
C ARG A 195 -13.97 -7.80 -12.74
N VAL A 196 -14.04 -8.86 -13.53
CA VAL A 196 -12.86 -9.59 -14.02
C VAL A 196 -11.90 -8.64 -14.73
N HIS A 197 -10.66 -8.60 -14.24
CA HIS A 197 -9.58 -7.77 -14.74
C HIS A 197 -8.23 -8.48 -14.52
N CYS A 198 -7.19 -7.95 -15.13
CA CYS A 198 -5.80 -8.31 -14.84
C CYS A 198 -5.09 -7.09 -14.28
N ASP A 199 -4.17 -7.32 -13.34
CA ASP A 199 -3.37 -6.24 -12.75
C ASP A 199 -2.17 -5.86 -13.61
N ALA A 200 -1.62 -6.79 -14.39
CA ALA A 200 -0.61 -6.48 -15.40
C ALA A 200 -1.21 -5.59 -16.49
N ILE A 201 -0.55 -4.47 -16.79
CA ILE A 201 -1.04 -3.45 -17.72
C ILE A 201 -0.25 -3.56 -19.03
N PRO A 202 -0.91 -3.90 -20.16
CA PRO A 202 -0.22 -4.01 -21.44
C PRO A 202 0.54 -2.73 -21.81
N GLY A 203 1.78 -2.88 -22.28
CA GLY A 203 2.60 -1.76 -22.75
C GLY A 203 3.36 -1.00 -21.66
N PHE A 204 3.17 -1.33 -20.38
CA PHE A 204 3.96 -0.72 -19.32
C PHE A 204 5.38 -1.31 -19.29
N ARG A 205 6.39 -0.43 -19.24
CA ARG A 205 7.81 -0.81 -19.21
C ARG A 205 8.25 -1.37 -17.87
N ASN A 206 7.64 -0.91 -16.80
CA ASN A 206 7.83 -1.40 -15.44
C ASN A 206 6.56 -2.12 -15.02
N GLN A 207 6.49 -3.43 -15.32
CA GLN A 207 5.25 -4.20 -15.19
C GLN A 207 4.91 -4.53 -13.73
N ARG A 208 3.60 -4.64 -13.42
CA ARG A 208 3.09 -5.22 -12.17
C ARG A 208 3.27 -6.73 -12.24
N ILE A 209 4.28 -7.26 -11.57
CA ILE A 209 4.60 -8.69 -11.58
C ILE A 209 3.86 -9.49 -10.52
N LEU A 210 3.54 -8.86 -9.39
CA LEU A 210 2.85 -9.46 -8.25
C LEU A 210 1.76 -8.53 -7.72
N THR A 211 0.75 -9.14 -7.10
CA THR A 211 -0.25 -8.44 -6.29
C THR A 211 -0.36 -9.09 -4.93
N MET A 212 -0.29 -8.29 -3.87
CA MET A 212 -0.61 -8.69 -2.49
C MET A 212 -1.96 -8.12 -2.10
N LEU A 213 -2.87 -8.99 -1.65
CA LEU A 213 -4.15 -8.61 -1.06
C LEU A 213 -4.18 -9.06 0.40
N VAL A 214 -4.60 -8.17 1.33
CA VAL A 214 -4.74 -8.49 2.75
C VAL A 214 -6.16 -8.15 3.19
N TRP A 215 -6.87 -9.13 3.77
CA TRP A 215 -8.20 -8.89 4.35
C TRP A 215 -8.05 -8.10 5.65
N LEU A 216 -8.80 -6.99 5.78
CA LEU A 216 -8.68 -6.09 6.93
C LEU A 216 -9.82 -6.23 7.94
N ASN A 217 -10.88 -6.97 7.61
CA ASN A 217 -12.00 -7.20 8.50
C ASN A 217 -12.73 -8.51 8.17
N GLU A 218 -13.61 -8.89 9.05
CA GLU A 218 -14.63 -9.94 8.91
C GLU A 218 -16.05 -9.35 9.08
N GLY A 219 -17.06 -10.19 9.10
CA GLY A 219 -18.46 -9.76 9.29
C GLY A 219 -19.13 -9.28 8.01
N PHE A 220 -18.60 -9.62 6.84
CA PHE A 220 -19.24 -9.41 5.54
C PHE A 220 -19.59 -10.73 4.86
N GLU A 221 -20.58 -10.70 3.97
CA GLU A 221 -20.99 -11.84 3.16
C GLU A 221 -20.64 -11.61 1.69
N GLY A 222 -20.26 -12.67 0.97
CA GLY A 222 -19.80 -12.56 -0.42
C GLY A 222 -18.39 -12.03 -0.52
N GLY A 223 -18.12 -11.14 -1.50
CA GLY A 223 -16.86 -10.39 -1.61
C GLY A 223 -15.61 -11.23 -1.83
N LYS A 224 -15.70 -12.51 -2.24
CA LYS A 224 -14.53 -13.37 -2.47
C LYS A 224 -13.68 -12.85 -3.60
N THR A 225 -12.36 -13.06 -3.50
CA THR A 225 -11.44 -12.90 -4.64
C THR A 225 -11.55 -14.16 -5.50
N TYR A 226 -11.93 -14.01 -6.77
CA TYR A 226 -12.28 -15.11 -7.66
C TYR A 226 -11.41 -15.12 -8.92
N PHE A 227 -10.80 -16.26 -9.23
CA PHE A 227 -10.00 -16.52 -10.42
C PHE A 227 -10.80 -17.41 -11.39
N PRO A 228 -11.38 -16.85 -12.47
CA PRO A 228 -12.27 -17.59 -13.37
C PRO A 228 -11.63 -18.79 -14.06
N ALA A 229 -10.35 -18.70 -14.42
CA ALA A 229 -9.64 -19.75 -15.15
C ALA A 229 -9.62 -21.09 -14.40
N THR A 230 -9.53 -21.06 -13.07
CA THR A 230 -9.49 -22.25 -12.21
C THR A 230 -10.72 -22.40 -11.31
N LYS A 231 -11.66 -21.45 -11.38
CA LYS A 231 -12.81 -21.36 -10.48
C LYS A 231 -12.42 -21.26 -9.01
N LEU A 232 -11.20 -20.80 -8.73
CA LEU A 232 -10.67 -20.61 -7.39
C LEU A 232 -11.33 -19.37 -6.77
N ALA A 233 -11.95 -19.51 -5.59
CA ALA A 233 -12.60 -18.43 -4.85
C ALA A 233 -12.05 -18.37 -3.43
N LEU A 234 -11.38 -17.26 -3.08
CA LEU A 234 -10.66 -17.09 -1.83
C LEU A 234 -11.28 -16.03 -0.94
N SER A 235 -11.23 -16.29 0.34
CA SER A 235 -11.49 -15.33 1.44
C SER A 235 -10.53 -15.64 2.58
N GLY A 236 -10.29 -14.67 3.44
CA GLY A 236 -9.40 -14.81 4.61
C GLY A 236 -10.00 -14.16 5.85
N ALA A 237 -9.45 -14.50 7.02
CA ALA A 237 -9.67 -13.79 8.27
C ALA A 237 -8.92 -12.43 8.23
N PRO A 238 -9.24 -11.51 9.16
CA PRO A 238 -8.47 -10.27 9.27
C PRO A 238 -6.96 -10.56 9.44
N GLY A 239 -6.16 -9.95 8.57
CA GLY A 239 -4.71 -10.14 8.53
C GLY A 239 -4.22 -11.25 7.60
N ASP A 240 -5.05 -12.17 7.17
CA ASP A 240 -4.68 -13.13 6.12
C ASP A 240 -4.38 -12.39 4.82
N ALA A 241 -3.39 -12.89 4.09
CA ALA A 241 -3.02 -12.34 2.79
C ALA A 241 -2.93 -13.40 1.70
N ILE A 242 -3.12 -12.98 0.46
CA ILE A 242 -2.73 -13.74 -0.73
C ILE A 242 -1.78 -12.93 -1.58
N LEU A 243 -0.76 -13.59 -2.07
CA LEU A 243 0.17 -13.10 -3.10
C LEU A 243 -0.06 -13.90 -4.36
N PHE A 244 -0.25 -13.22 -5.48
CA PHE A 244 -0.35 -13.91 -6.77
C PHE A 244 0.48 -13.22 -7.87
N ARG A 245 0.93 -14.04 -8.83
CA ARG A 245 1.68 -13.56 -9.99
C ARG A 245 0.73 -13.03 -11.05
N ASN A 246 1.10 -11.87 -11.62
CA ASN A 246 0.37 -11.21 -12.70
C ASN A 246 0.95 -11.54 -14.08
N THR A 247 2.21 -12.03 -14.11
CA THR A 247 2.95 -12.30 -15.35
C THR A 247 3.48 -13.73 -15.38
N GLY A 248 3.56 -14.28 -16.57
CA GLY A 248 4.27 -15.55 -16.82
C GLY A 248 5.80 -15.38 -16.76
N ALA A 249 6.52 -16.48 -16.96
CA ALA A 249 7.98 -16.50 -16.99
C ALA A 249 8.58 -15.66 -18.15
N ASP A 250 7.79 -15.38 -19.17
CA ASP A 250 8.15 -14.53 -20.32
C ASP A 250 7.93 -13.03 -20.05
N GLY A 251 7.53 -12.64 -18.83
CA GLY A 251 7.23 -11.27 -18.42
C GLY A 251 5.91 -10.72 -18.99
N ARG A 252 5.16 -11.50 -19.77
CA ARG A 252 3.86 -11.10 -20.29
C ARG A 252 2.76 -11.38 -19.28
N GLN A 253 1.64 -10.66 -19.43
CA GLN A 253 0.44 -10.91 -18.64
C GLN A 253 0.07 -12.39 -18.68
N ASP A 254 -0.09 -13.02 -17.49
CA ASP A 254 -0.64 -14.36 -17.37
C ASP A 254 -2.18 -14.30 -17.43
N PRO A 255 -2.83 -14.85 -18.47
CA PRO A 255 -4.29 -14.86 -18.55
C PRO A 255 -4.97 -15.57 -17.37
N ALA A 256 -4.29 -16.54 -16.75
CA ALA A 256 -4.81 -17.26 -15.60
C ALA A 256 -4.88 -16.36 -14.32
N SER A 257 -4.11 -15.28 -14.29
CA SER A 257 -4.15 -14.29 -13.20
C SER A 257 -5.36 -13.36 -13.25
N ALA A 258 -6.18 -13.40 -14.32
CA ALA A 258 -7.42 -12.66 -14.37
C ALA A 258 -8.28 -13.02 -13.16
N HIS A 259 -8.75 -11.99 -12.43
CA HIS A 259 -9.50 -12.17 -11.20
C HIS A 259 -10.57 -11.11 -11.01
N ALA A 260 -11.47 -11.36 -10.06
CA ALA A 260 -12.54 -10.45 -9.68
C ALA A 260 -12.67 -10.38 -8.16
N GLY A 261 -13.09 -9.23 -7.66
CA GLY A 261 -13.72 -9.11 -6.35
C GLY A 261 -15.23 -9.30 -6.51
N LEU A 262 -15.75 -10.46 -6.13
CA LEU A 262 -17.18 -10.77 -6.26
C LEU A 262 -18.02 -9.79 -5.42
N PRO A 263 -19.31 -9.58 -5.77
CA PRO A 263 -20.17 -8.67 -5.03
C PRO A 263 -20.25 -9.00 -3.54
N VAL A 264 -20.16 -7.96 -2.70
CA VAL A 264 -20.48 -8.03 -1.27
C VAL A 264 -22.01 -8.12 -1.14
N ARG A 265 -22.52 -9.08 -0.36
CA ARG A 265 -23.95 -9.34 -0.20
C ARG A 265 -24.51 -8.81 1.11
N GLY A 266 -23.65 -8.64 2.13
CA GLY A 266 -24.01 -8.12 3.44
C GLY A 266 -22.78 -7.58 4.14
N GLY A 267 -22.97 -6.58 5.01
CA GLY A 267 -21.88 -5.91 5.70
C GLY A 267 -21.03 -5.01 4.78
N GLU A 268 -19.82 -4.71 5.21
CA GLU A 268 -18.81 -4.01 4.41
C GLU A 268 -17.50 -4.79 4.41
N LYS A 269 -16.82 -4.85 3.27
CA LYS A 269 -15.53 -5.51 3.13
C LYS A 269 -14.42 -4.47 3.04
N TRP A 270 -13.37 -4.65 3.84
CA TRP A 270 -12.14 -3.87 3.76
C TRP A 270 -10.98 -4.75 3.33
N LEU A 271 -10.18 -4.26 2.39
CA LEU A 271 -9.07 -4.97 1.78
C LEU A 271 -7.90 -4.01 1.58
N ALA A 272 -6.69 -4.41 1.99
CA ALA A 272 -5.48 -3.74 1.52
C ALA A 272 -4.99 -4.42 0.24
N SER A 273 -4.55 -3.61 -0.73
CA SER A 273 -4.02 -4.07 -2.01
C SER A 273 -2.72 -3.36 -2.32
N ARG A 274 -1.69 -4.12 -2.65
CA ARG A 274 -0.42 -3.57 -3.11
C ARG A 274 0.02 -4.25 -4.38
N TRP A 275 0.15 -3.50 -5.46
CA TRP A 275 0.80 -3.94 -6.68
C TRP A 275 2.31 -3.80 -6.54
N ILE A 276 3.04 -4.82 -6.98
CA ILE A 276 4.49 -4.89 -6.90
C ILE A 276 5.03 -4.94 -8.32
N ARG A 277 5.93 -4.00 -8.60
CA ARG A 277 6.54 -3.83 -9.92
C ARG A 277 7.80 -4.68 -10.08
N GLU A 278 8.21 -4.89 -11.32
CA GLU A 278 9.47 -5.55 -11.65
C GLU A 278 10.69 -4.77 -11.14
N ARG A 279 10.61 -3.45 -11.17
CA ARG A 279 11.65 -2.50 -10.74
C ARG A 279 11.07 -1.48 -9.76
N PRO A 280 11.89 -0.69 -9.07
CA PRO A 280 11.40 0.38 -8.20
C PRO A 280 10.33 1.22 -8.88
N PHE A 281 9.28 1.56 -8.12
CA PHE A 281 8.17 2.37 -8.60
C PHE A 281 8.60 3.82 -8.69
N ASP A 282 8.47 4.41 -9.87
CA ASP A 282 8.78 5.81 -10.13
C ASP A 282 7.47 6.61 -10.18
N TYR A 283 7.32 7.55 -9.26
CA TYR A 283 6.15 8.43 -9.20
C TYR A 283 6.10 9.41 -10.38
N SER A 284 7.23 9.69 -11.03
CA SER A 284 7.32 10.59 -12.19
C SER A 284 7.01 9.90 -13.52
N ASP A 285 7.26 8.58 -13.60
CA ASP A 285 6.92 7.72 -14.75
C ASP A 285 6.32 6.38 -14.28
N PRO A 286 5.05 6.33 -13.97
CA PRO A 286 4.38 5.13 -13.48
C PRO A 286 4.13 4.06 -14.57
N ARG A 287 4.62 4.25 -15.79
CA ARG A 287 4.41 3.34 -16.95
C ARG A 287 5.54 2.40 -17.26
#